data_d9ecab39ef142d4351bfa6ac686b8a51
#
_entry.id   d9ecab39ef142d4351bfa6ac686b8a51
#
_cell.length_a   1.000
_cell.length_b   1.000
_cell.length_c   1.000
_cell.angle_alpha   90.00
_cell.angle_beta   90.00
_cell.angle_gamma   90.00
#
_symmetry.space_group_name_H-M   'P 1'
#
loop_
_entity.id
_entity.type
_entity.pdbx_description
1 polymer ?
#
loop_
_entity_poly.entity_id
_entity_poly.type
_entity_poly.pdbx_seq_one_letter_code
_entity_poly.pdbx_strand_id
1 'polypeptide(L)'
;MTNKITVIGGSGFVGTNLCKQLSLKQQDFEIIDIKMSNQFPEKCKICDVRDINALRQTITGNVIVNLAAVHRDDVRDKSEYQRTNVNGAENIASVCEEKGIEKIVFTSTVAVYGFAKPGTGEDGKI
;
A
#
# COMPACT_ATOMS: atom_id res chain seq x y z
N MET A 1 17.65 -16.94 -1.67
CA MET A 1 16.74 -16.33 -0.68
C MET A 1 15.39 -16.04 -1.31
N THR A 2 14.34 -16.44 -0.64
CA THR A 2 12.98 -16.16 -1.10
C THR A 2 12.57 -14.76 -0.68
N ASN A 3 11.94 -14.03 -1.58
CA ASN A 3 11.36 -12.73 -1.27
C ASN A 3 10.01 -12.93 -0.60
N LYS A 4 9.72 -12.11 0.38
CA LYS A 4 8.40 -12.02 0.99
C LYS A 4 7.83 -10.64 0.69
N ILE A 5 6.60 -10.60 0.20
CA ILE A 5 5.94 -9.35 -0.18
C ILE A 5 5.00 -8.93 0.95
N THR A 6 5.14 -7.69 1.40
CA THR A 6 4.18 -7.07 2.32
C THR A 6 3.24 -6.19 1.50
N VAL A 7 1.96 -6.56 1.47
CA VAL A 7 0.93 -5.83 0.73
C VAL A 7 0.17 -4.94 1.72
N ILE A 8 0.46 -3.65 1.71
CA ILE A 8 -0.18 -2.68 2.58
C ILE A 8 -1.46 -2.21 1.88
N GLY A 9 -2.59 -2.30 2.57
CA GLY A 9 -3.89 -2.08 1.96
C GLY A 9 -4.41 -3.29 1.20
N GLY A 10 -3.92 -4.48 1.54
CA GLY A 10 -4.23 -5.71 0.81
C GLY A 10 -5.62 -6.28 1.01
N SER A 11 -6.40 -5.72 1.94
CA SER A 11 -7.78 -6.19 2.19
C SER A 11 -8.80 -5.56 1.24
N GLY A 12 -8.41 -4.56 0.45
CA GLY A 12 -9.27 -3.90 -0.52
C GLY A 12 -9.39 -4.69 -1.82
N PHE A 13 -10.10 -4.11 -2.78
CA PHE A 13 -10.38 -4.78 -4.06
C PHE A 13 -9.09 -5.12 -4.83
N VAL A 14 -8.24 -4.13 -5.05
CA VAL A 14 -6.99 -4.33 -5.79
C VAL A 14 -6.07 -5.27 -5.03
N GLY A 15 -5.93 -5.05 -3.72
CA GLY A 15 -5.06 -5.87 -2.88
C GLY A 15 -5.49 -7.33 -2.84
N THR A 16 -6.80 -7.59 -2.72
CA THR A 16 -7.31 -8.96 -2.71
C THR A 16 -7.00 -9.67 -4.03
N ASN A 17 -7.19 -8.99 -5.16
CA ASN A 17 -6.88 -9.57 -6.47
C ASN A 17 -5.38 -9.82 -6.64
N LEU A 18 -4.54 -8.90 -6.19
CA LEU A 18 -3.09 -9.10 -6.19
C LEU A 18 -2.71 -10.32 -5.35
N CYS A 19 -3.25 -10.42 -4.15
CA CYS A 19 -2.95 -11.54 -3.25
C CYS A 19 -3.40 -12.88 -3.81
N LYS A 20 -4.51 -12.92 -4.53
CA LYS A 20 -4.93 -14.13 -5.24
C LYS A 20 -3.87 -14.57 -6.25
N GLN A 21 -3.31 -13.64 -7.01
CA GLN A 21 -2.24 -13.95 -7.96
C GLN A 21 -0.97 -14.41 -7.26
N LEU A 22 -0.60 -13.75 -6.16
CA LEU A 22 0.57 -14.16 -5.38
C LEU A 22 0.40 -15.58 -4.83
N SER A 23 -0.80 -15.89 -4.34
CA SER A 23 -1.12 -17.22 -3.82
C SER A 23 -1.04 -18.28 -4.92
N LEU A 24 -1.56 -17.99 -6.10
CA LEU A 24 -1.51 -18.92 -7.24
C LEU A 24 -0.07 -19.21 -7.67
N LYS A 25 0.81 -18.23 -7.55
CA LYS A 25 2.23 -18.38 -7.88
C LYS A 25 3.06 -18.92 -6.73
N GLN A 26 2.43 -19.24 -5.62
CA GLN A 26 3.10 -19.72 -4.40
C GLN A 26 4.14 -18.73 -3.88
N GLN A 27 3.88 -17.43 -4.09
CA GLN A 27 4.73 -16.36 -3.59
C GLN A 27 4.37 -16.07 -2.13
N ASP A 28 5.38 -16.05 -1.26
CA ASP A 28 5.19 -15.71 0.15
C ASP A 28 4.78 -14.23 0.28
N PHE A 29 3.74 -13.97 1.05
CA PHE A 29 3.24 -12.61 1.26
C PHE A 29 2.52 -12.49 2.60
N GLU A 30 2.40 -11.25 3.05
CA GLU A 30 1.57 -10.86 4.19
C GLU A 30 0.74 -9.64 3.79
N ILE A 31 -0.37 -9.42 4.47
CA ILE A 31 -1.24 -8.27 4.28
C ILE A 31 -1.18 -7.41 5.54
N ILE A 32 -1.07 -6.10 5.36
CA ILE A 32 -1.19 -5.12 6.43
C ILE A 32 -2.32 -4.17 6.05
N ASP A 33 -3.34 -4.08 6.88
CA ASP A 33 -4.49 -3.23 6.61
C ASP A 33 -5.17 -2.87 7.94
N ILE A 34 -6.00 -1.85 7.91
CA ILE A 34 -6.87 -1.51 9.04
C ILE A 34 -8.10 -2.42 9.10
N LYS A 35 -8.38 -3.13 8.02
CA LYS A 35 -9.48 -4.10 7.96
C LYS A 35 -8.95 -5.50 7.69
N MET A 36 -9.57 -6.50 8.29
CA MET A 36 -9.18 -7.89 8.06
C MET A 36 -9.52 -8.31 6.63
N SER A 37 -8.61 -9.04 5.99
CA SER A 37 -8.85 -9.60 4.66
C SER A 37 -9.90 -10.71 4.74
N ASN A 38 -10.88 -10.68 3.84
CA ASN A 38 -11.90 -11.73 3.76
C ASN A 38 -11.34 -13.02 3.14
N GLN A 39 -10.43 -12.89 2.19
CA GLN A 39 -9.87 -14.04 1.47
C GLN A 39 -8.65 -14.66 2.17
N PHE A 40 -7.84 -13.83 2.83
CA PHE A 40 -6.59 -14.28 3.43
C PHE A 40 -6.46 -13.78 4.87
N PRO A 41 -7.41 -14.12 5.76
CA PRO A 41 -7.35 -13.63 7.14
C PRO A 41 -6.12 -14.12 7.89
N GLU A 42 -5.64 -15.31 7.59
CA GLU A 42 -4.46 -15.89 8.23
C GLU A 42 -3.15 -15.19 7.85
N LYS A 43 -3.16 -14.41 6.77
CA LYS A 43 -1.99 -13.65 6.32
C LYS A 43 -2.12 -12.16 6.63
N CYS A 44 -3.23 -11.73 7.21
CA CYS A 44 -3.53 -10.32 7.44
C CYS A 44 -3.22 -9.92 8.88
N LYS A 45 -2.50 -8.82 9.00
CA LYS A 45 -2.20 -8.17 10.28
C LYS A 45 -2.86 -6.80 10.29
N ILE A 46 -3.57 -6.48 11.37
CA ILE A 46 -4.24 -5.19 11.51
C ILE A 46 -3.21 -4.15 11.93
N CYS A 47 -3.08 -3.11 11.14
CA CYS A 47 -2.13 -2.04 11.40
C CYS A 47 -2.53 -0.79 10.61
N ASP A 48 -2.43 0.36 11.25
CA ASP A 48 -2.69 1.65 10.63
C ASP A 48 -1.36 2.24 10.15
N VAL A 49 -1.28 2.64 8.88
CA VAL A 49 -0.06 3.24 8.31
C VAL A 49 0.31 4.57 8.98
N ARG A 50 -0.62 5.19 9.69
CA ARG A 50 -0.35 6.42 10.45
C ARG A 50 0.45 6.15 11.73
N ASP A 51 0.57 4.90 12.13
CA ASP A 51 1.30 4.50 13.33
C ASP A 51 2.63 3.86 12.91
N ILE A 52 3.69 4.67 12.96
CA ILE A 52 5.01 4.23 12.53
C ILE A 52 5.57 3.10 13.40
N ASN A 53 5.28 3.12 14.69
CA ASN A 53 5.76 2.07 15.58
C ASN A 53 5.10 0.73 15.29
N ALA A 54 3.80 0.75 14.99
CA ALA A 54 3.09 -0.45 14.59
C ALA A 54 3.61 -1.00 13.27
N LEU A 55 3.87 -0.12 12.30
CA LEU A 55 4.47 -0.53 11.02
C LEU A 55 5.83 -1.19 11.24
N ARG A 56 6.66 -0.59 12.07
CA ARG A 56 8.01 -1.13 12.36
C ARG A 56 7.95 -2.55 12.91
N GLN A 57 6.97 -2.83 13.74
CA GLN A 57 6.80 -4.15 14.34
C GLN A 57 6.11 -5.15 13.41
N THR A 58 5.30 -4.66 12.48
CA THR A 58 4.39 -5.50 11.70
C THR A 58 4.97 -5.92 10.35
N ILE A 59 5.74 -5.04 9.70
CA ILE A 59 6.33 -5.34 8.40
C ILE A 59 7.44 -6.37 8.54
N THR A 60 7.30 -7.52 7.88
CA THR A 60 8.31 -8.57 7.88
C THR A 60 8.78 -8.94 6.48
N GLY A 61 8.16 -8.40 5.43
CA GLY A 61 8.58 -8.65 4.06
C GLY A 61 9.77 -7.81 3.65
N ASN A 62 10.37 -8.16 2.52
CA ASN A 62 11.49 -7.43 1.96
C ASN A 62 11.15 -6.71 0.64
N VAL A 63 9.93 -6.87 0.18
CA VAL A 63 9.34 -6.10 -0.92
C VAL A 63 8.02 -5.53 -0.42
N ILE A 64 7.81 -4.24 -0.60
CA ILE A 64 6.60 -3.57 -0.14
C ILE A 64 5.76 -3.18 -1.34
N VAL A 65 4.48 -3.54 -1.32
CA VAL A 65 3.50 -3.02 -2.28
C VAL A 65 2.51 -2.19 -1.47
N ASN A 66 2.52 -0.89 -1.68
CA ASN A 66 1.66 0.03 -0.93
C ASN A 66 0.43 0.39 -1.75
N LEU A 67 -0.70 -0.17 -1.35
CA LEU A 67 -2.01 0.11 -1.92
C LEU A 67 -2.89 0.92 -0.95
N ALA A 68 -2.35 1.26 0.23
CA ALA A 68 -3.11 1.98 1.25
C ALA A 68 -3.38 3.40 0.80
N ALA A 69 -4.65 3.75 0.75
CA ALA A 69 -5.09 5.09 0.40
C ALA A 69 -6.50 5.31 0.93
N VAL A 70 -6.80 6.55 1.32
CA VAL A 70 -8.15 6.97 1.62
C VAL A 70 -8.74 7.55 0.35
N HIS A 71 -9.87 7.01 -0.08
CA HIS A 71 -10.56 7.50 -1.25
C HIS A 71 -11.20 8.85 -0.94
N ARG A 72 -11.05 9.77 -1.86
CA ARG A 72 -11.48 11.13 -1.70
C ARG A 72 -12.99 11.26 -1.43
N ASP A 73 -13.77 10.40 -2.05
CA ASP A 73 -15.22 10.42 -1.93
C ASP A 73 -15.71 9.95 -0.55
N ASP A 74 -14.87 9.23 0.16
CA ASP A 74 -15.20 8.67 1.48
C ASP A 74 -14.75 9.56 2.62
N VAL A 75 -14.04 10.65 2.34
CA VAL A 75 -13.42 11.50 3.36
C VAL A 75 -13.96 12.90 3.27
N ARG A 76 -14.58 13.37 4.36
CA ARG A 76 -15.08 14.74 4.48
C ARG A 76 -13.99 15.73 4.88
N ASP A 77 -12.95 15.24 5.54
CA ASP A 77 -11.88 16.06 6.10
C ASP A 77 -10.60 15.84 5.28
N LYS A 78 -10.11 16.92 4.67
CA LYS A 78 -8.87 16.89 3.90
C LYS A 78 -7.66 16.51 4.72
N SER A 79 -7.67 16.82 6.03
CA SER A 79 -6.53 16.50 6.89
C SER A 79 -6.40 14.98 7.09
N GLU A 80 -7.51 14.26 7.13
CA GLU A 80 -7.47 12.80 7.22
C GLU A 80 -6.97 12.17 5.93
N TYR A 81 -7.39 12.71 4.78
CA TYR A 81 -6.88 12.27 3.48
C TYR A 81 -5.37 12.43 3.41
N GLN A 82 -4.88 13.62 3.78
CA GLN A 82 -3.45 13.90 3.79
C GLN A 82 -2.70 13.01 4.78
N ARG A 83 -3.27 12.83 5.97
CA ARG A 83 -2.66 12.04 7.03
C ARG A 83 -2.44 10.60 6.61
N THR A 84 -3.41 10.01 5.93
CA THR A 84 -3.29 8.62 5.46
C THR A 84 -2.40 8.52 4.22
N ASN A 85 -2.60 9.38 3.23
CA ASN A 85 -1.91 9.23 1.94
C ASN A 85 -0.49 9.77 1.97
N VAL A 86 -0.25 10.88 2.65
CA VAL A 86 1.08 11.50 2.70
C VAL A 86 1.87 10.99 3.89
N ASN A 87 1.32 11.14 5.10
CA ASN A 87 2.04 10.75 6.30
C ASN A 87 2.21 9.24 6.39
N GLY A 88 1.23 8.47 5.91
CA GLY A 88 1.34 7.03 5.83
C GLY A 88 2.46 6.59 4.90
N ALA A 89 2.57 7.21 3.73
CA ALA A 89 3.64 6.91 2.78
C ALA A 89 5.01 7.27 3.36
N GLU A 90 5.12 8.39 4.06
CA GLU A 90 6.37 8.79 4.72
C GLU A 90 6.75 7.80 5.82
N ASN A 91 5.80 7.33 6.59
CA ASN A 91 6.04 6.32 7.63
C ASN A 91 6.52 5.01 7.03
N ILE A 92 5.90 4.56 5.94
CA ILE A 92 6.31 3.34 5.24
C ILE A 92 7.74 3.49 4.72
N ALA A 93 8.05 4.62 4.10
CA ALA A 93 9.40 4.87 3.59
C ALA A 93 10.44 4.88 4.69
N SER A 94 10.14 5.49 5.84
CA SER A 94 11.03 5.53 7.00
C SER A 94 11.32 4.13 7.53
N VAL A 95 10.28 3.31 7.66
CA VAL A 95 10.43 1.93 8.16
C VAL A 95 11.24 1.10 7.16
N CYS A 96 11.00 1.28 5.86
CA CYS A 96 11.77 0.58 4.84
C CYS A 96 13.24 0.95 4.89
N GLU A 97 13.55 2.23 5.09
CA GLU A 97 14.93 2.69 5.23
C GLU A 97 15.59 2.06 6.46
N GLU A 98 14.91 2.07 7.60
CA GLU A 98 15.41 1.46 8.83
C GLU A 98 15.71 -0.02 8.69
N LYS A 99 14.87 -0.75 7.93
CA LYS A 99 14.97 -2.20 7.76
C LYS A 99 15.83 -2.60 6.56
N GLY A 100 16.30 -1.65 5.78
CA GLY A 100 17.08 -1.95 4.57
C GLY A 100 16.25 -2.53 3.44
N ILE A 101 14.96 -2.24 3.40
CA ILE A 101 14.08 -2.67 2.31
C ILE A 101 14.27 -1.74 1.12
N GLU A 102 14.69 -2.29 -0.02
CA GLU A 102 15.06 -1.50 -1.19
C GLU A 102 13.96 -1.39 -2.24
N LYS A 103 12.96 -2.29 -2.21
CA LYS A 103 11.91 -2.32 -3.22
C LYS A 103 10.58 -1.94 -2.63
N ILE A 104 10.05 -0.81 -3.10
CA ILE A 104 8.73 -0.32 -2.72
C ILE A 104 7.97 -0.02 -4.00
N VAL A 105 6.78 -0.59 -4.14
CA VAL A 105 5.89 -0.34 -5.27
C VAL A 105 4.68 0.44 -4.74
N PHE A 106 4.40 1.58 -5.35
CA PHE A 106 3.23 2.39 -5.05
C PHE A 106 2.27 2.36 -6.22
N THR A 107 0.97 2.31 -5.92
CA THR A 107 -0.03 2.59 -6.94
C THR A 107 -0.19 4.09 -7.09
N SER A 108 -0.36 4.52 -8.32
CA SER A 108 -0.61 5.92 -8.62
C SER A 108 -1.95 6.06 -9.35
N THR A 109 -2.32 7.28 -9.68
CA THR A 109 -3.57 7.57 -10.35
C THR A 109 -3.34 8.58 -11.46
N VAL A 110 -4.16 8.52 -12.52
CA VAL A 110 -4.14 9.53 -13.59
C VAL A 110 -4.51 10.91 -13.09
N ALA A 111 -5.08 11.02 -11.89
CA ALA A 111 -5.41 12.32 -11.29
C ALA A 111 -4.17 13.19 -11.07
N VAL A 112 -2.96 12.62 -11.03
CA VAL A 112 -1.71 13.40 -10.92
C VAL A 112 -1.50 14.34 -12.12
N TYR A 113 -2.12 14.04 -13.26
CA TYR A 113 -2.02 14.87 -14.46
C TYR A 113 -3.05 16.02 -14.50
N GLY A 114 -4.01 16.03 -13.55
CA GLY A 114 -5.05 17.06 -13.51
C GLY A 114 -5.93 17.02 -14.76
N PHE A 115 -6.15 18.17 -15.38
CA PHE A 115 -6.96 18.30 -16.60
C PHE A 115 -6.11 18.11 -17.85
N ALA A 116 -5.50 16.94 -17.99
CA ALA A 116 -4.66 16.62 -19.14
C ALA A 116 -5.50 16.47 -20.41
N LYS A 117 -4.88 16.73 -21.56
CA LYS A 117 -5.53 16.52 -22.85
C LYS A 117 -5.82 15.04 -23.08
N PRO A 118 -6.92 14.70 -23.78
CA PRO A 118 -7.17 13.32 -24.17
C PRO A 118 -5.96 12.73 -24.90
N GLY A 119 -5.60 11.50 -24.54
CA GLY A 119 -4.43 10.83 -25.12
C GLY A 119 -3.12 11.09 -24.39
N THR A 120 -3.12 11.89 -23.29
CA THR A 120 -1.92 12.10 -22.48
C THR A 120 -1.48 10.80 -21.84
N GLY A 121 -0.21 10.45 -22.00
CA GLY A 121 0.39 9.26 -21.42
C GLY A 121 1.17 9.56 -20.15
N GLU A 122 2.03 8.64 -19.77
CA GLU A 122 2.83 8.74 -18.54
C GLU A 122 3.80 9.92 -18.54
N ASP A 123 4.15 10.43 -19.70
CA ASP A 123 5.03 11.58 -19.87
C ASP A 123 4.32 12.93 -19.77
N GLY A 124 3.01 12.91 -19.47
CA GLY A 124 2.26 14.14 -19.25
C GLY A 124 2.76 14.89 -18.01
N LYS A 125 2.46 16.18 -17.96
CA LYS A 125 2.83 17.01 -16.81
C LYS A 125 2.02 16.66 -15.58
N ILE A 126 2.71 16.54 -14.48
CA ILE A 126 2.10 16.29 -13.17
C ILE A 126 1.76 17.62 -12.49
#